data_7cedb229c3ff45eb7bdf3f30caf85b0b
#
_entry.id   7cedb229c3ff45eb7bdf3f30caf85b0b
#
_cell.length_a   1.000
_cell.length_b   1.000
_cell.length_c   1.000
_cell.angle_alpha   90.00
_cell.angle_beta   90.00
_cell.angle_gamma   90.00
#
_symmetry.space_group_name_H-M   'P 1'
#
loop_
_entity.id
_entity.type
_entity.pdbx_description
1 polymer ?
#
loop_
_entity_poly.entity_id
_entity_poly.type
_entity_poly.pdbx_seq_one_letter_code
_entity_poly.pdbx_strand_id
1 'polypeptide(L)'
;MSATQKNNITRLEQLDRQSTQPFPNSRKVYLTGSRPDIRVPVREISLADTPTAFGGEKNPPVFVYDTSGPYTDPEVRIDLRKGLPDVRSRWIDERGDTEILPGLTSEFGQARLADASLDALRFAHVRTPRRAKPGANVSQMHYAKKGIITPEMEYIAIRENMKLQEARXAGLLDQQHPGHSFGANIPKEITPEFVREEVARGRAIIPANINHTELEPMIIGRNFLVKINGNIGNSALGSSIEEEVEKLTWGIRWGADTVMDLSTGKHIHETREWILRNSPVPIGTVPIYQALEKVNGVAEDLTWEIFRDTLIEQAEQGVDYFTIHAGVLLRYVPLTAKRVTGIVSRGGSIMAKWCLAHHQENFLYTHFEEICEIMKAYDVSFSLGDGLRPGSVADANDAAQFGELETLGELTKIAWKHDVQVMIEGPGHVPMQLIKENMDKQLECCDEAPFYTLGPLTTDIAPGYDHITSGIGAAMIGWFGCAMLCYVTPKEHLGLPNKDDVKTGIITYKIAAHAADLAKGHPGAQIRDNALSKARFEFRWEDQFNLGLDPDTARAFHDETLPKDSAKVAHFCSMCGPKFCSMKITQEVRDYAKENGLSDESKAIEAGFQEQAARFKDEGSVIYRQV
;
A
#
# COMPACT_ATOMS: atom_id res chain seq x y z
N MET A 1 12.05 -36.95 3.41
CA MET A 1 11.69 -35.79 2.54
C MET A 1 11.77 -36.21 1.09
N SER A 2 10.77 -35.82 0.30
CA SER A 2 10.80 -36.08 -1.14
C SER A 2 11.85 -35.18 -1.82
N ALA A 3 12.24 -35.54 -3.03
CA ALA A 3 13.16 -34.73 -3.82
C ALA A 3 12.62 -33.31 -4.02
N THR A 4 11.28 -33.20 -4.16
CA THR A 4 10.60 -31.91 -4.33
C THR A 4 10.80 -31.03 -3.09
N GLN A 5 10.69 -31.61 -1.89
CA GLN A 5 10.85 -30.85 -0.65
C GLN A 5 12.28 -30.33 -0.47
N LYS A 6 13.29 -31.12 -0.87
CA LYS A 6 14.68 -30.69 -0.79
C LYS A 6 14.95 -29.51 -1.73
N ASN A 7 14.40 -29.57 -2.93
CA ASN A 7 14.58 -28.48 -3.91
C ASN A 7 13.95 -27.17 -3.42
N ASN A 8 12.79 -27.27 -2.76
CA ASN A 8 12.12 -26.08 -2.23
C ASN A 8 12.95 -25.37 -1.14
N ILE A 9 13.60 -26.14 -0.29
CA ILE A 9 14.45 -25.58 0.77
C ILE A 9 15.62 -24.79 0.17
N THR A 10 16.21 -25.30 -0.92
CA THR A 10 17.30 -24.61 -1.62
C THR A 10 16.82 -23.29 -2.23
N ARG A 11 15.59 -23.26 -2.73
CA ARG A 11 15.03 -22.07 -3.35
C ARG A 11 14.87 -20.91 -2.36
N LEU A 12 14.51 -21.17 -1.12
CA LEU A 12 14.39 -20.12 -0.10
C LEU A 12 15.73 -19.38 0.11
N GLU A 13 16.84 -20.10 0.05
CA GLU A 13 18.17 -19.47 0.17
C GLU A 13 18.47 -18.54 -1.02
N GLN A 14 17.99 -18.88 -2.20
CA GLN A 14 18.17 -18.03 -3.38
C GLN A 14 17.33 -16.75 -3.29
N LEU A 15 16.13 -16.86 -2.73
CA LEU A 15 15.25 -15.69 -2.56
C LEU A 15 15.87 -14.63 -1.67
N ASP A 16 16.63 -15.04 -0.64
CA ASP A 16 17.28 -14.10 0.27
C ASP A 16 18.14 -13.09 -0.48
N ARG A 17 18.87 -13.53 -1.49
CA ARG A 17 19.76 -12.64 -2.25
C ARG A 17 19.00 -11.56 -3.00
N GLN A 18 17.90 -11.94 -3.63
CA GLN A 18 17.08 -10.97 -4.39
C GLN A 18 16.40 -9.96 -3.47
N SER A 19 15.96 -10.44 -2.32
CA SER A 19 15.22 -9.60 -1.37
C SER A 19 16.11 -8.57 -0.67
N THR A 20 17.40 -8.85 -0.56
CA THR A 20 18.30 -8.03 0.27
C THR A 20 19.19 -7.08 -0.51
N GLN A 21 19.09 -7.08 -1.85
CA GLN A 21 19.93 -6.20 -2.66
C GLN A 21 19.51 -4.74 -2.49
N PRO A 22 20.39 -3.84 -2.04
CA PRO A 22 20.02 -2.42 -1.90
C PRO A 22 19.74 -1.77 -3.26
N PHE A 23 18.94 -0.73 -3.25
CA PHE A 23 18.74 0.10 -4.45
C PHE A 23 20.02 0.90 -4.75
N PRO A 24 20.35 1.12 -6.04
CA PRO A 24 21.56 1.89 -6.38
C PRO A 24 21.54 3.30 -5.82
N ASN A 25 22.69 3.81 -5.43
CA ASN A 25 22.89 5.14 -4.86
C ASN A 25 21.98 5.45 -3.68
N SER A 26 21.55 4.42 -2.99
CA SER A 26 20.68 4.53 -1.83
C SER A 26 21.30 3.82 -0.65
N ARG A 27 21.00 4.32 0.54
CA ARG A 27 21.34 3.62 1.77
C ARG A 27 20.18 3.71 2.75
N LYS A 28 20.07 2.71 3.59
CA LYS A 28 19.08 2.71 4.66
C LYS A 28 19.62 3.52 5.83
N VAL A 29 18.84 4.52 6.26
CA VAL A 29 19.14 5.30 7.47
C VAL A 29 17.97 5.16 8.43
N TYR A 30 18.28 5.19 9.72
CA TYR A 30 17.25 5.08 10.75
C TYR A 30 17.04 6.44 11.42
N LEU A 31 15.80 6.92 11.40
CA LEU A 31 15.42 8.13 12.12
C LEU A 31 14.98 7.69 13.52
N THR A 32 15.65 8.22 14.55
CA THR A 32 15.42 7.81 15.93
C THR A 32 14.36 8.69 16.58
N GLY A 33 13.48 8.07 17.35
CA GLY A 33 12.46 8.80 18.12
C GLY A 33 12.96 9.21 19.50
N SER A 34 12.02 9.38 20.42
CA SER A 34 12.31 9.76 21.81
C SER A 34 13.03 8.69 22.60
N ARG A 35 13.02 7.45 22.10
CA ARG A 35 13.73 6.32 22.70
C ARG A 35 14.56 5.63 21.62
N PRO A 36 15.70 5.02 22.02
CA PRO A 36 16.60 4.38 21.04
C PRO A 36 15.94 3.23 20.28
N ASP A 37 14.93 2.57 20.84
CA ASP A 37 14.25 1.46 20.19
C ASP A 37 13.11 1.89 19.25
N ILE A 38 12.87 3.19 19.11
CA ILE A 38 11.98 3.72 18.07
C ILE A 38 12.87 4.16 16.92
N ARG A 39 13.07 3.26 15.95
CA ARG A 39 13.97 3.44 14.81
C ARG A 39 13.19 3.25 13.52
N VAL A 40 13.08 4.32 12.74
CA VAL A 40 12.24 4.31 11.52
C VAL A 40 13.15 4.26 10.31
N PRO A 41 13.14 3.17 9.52
CA PRO A 41 14.01 3.06 8.36
C PRO A 41 13.50 3.90 7.20
N VAL A 42 14.38 4.73 6.68
CA VAL A 42 14.12 5.47 5.44
C VAL A 42 15.25 5.18 4.46
N ARG A 43 14.94 5.29 3.19
CA ARG A 43 15.94 5.16 2.13
C ARG A 43 16.39 6.55 1.75
N GLU A 44 17.67 6.84 1.95
CA GLU A 44 18.30 8.10 1.53
C GLU A 44 18.85 7.90 0.13
N ILE A 45 18.31 8.63 -0.83
CA ILE A 45 18.75 8.57 -2.23
C ILE A 45 19.76 9.71 -2.43
N SER A 46 21.03 9.35 -2.63
CA SER A 46 22.10 10.31 -2.84
C SER A 46 22.07 10.82 -4.27
N LEU A 47 22.28 12.12 -4.45
CA LEU A 47 22.24 12.77 -5.75
C LEU A 47 23.61 13.36 -6.08
N ALA A 48 23.94 13.36 -7.37
CA ALA A 48 25.15 14.00 -7.88
C ALA A 48 25.01 15.52 -7.88
N ASP A 49 26.13 16.21 -7.84
CA ASP A 49 26.15 17.66 -8.00
C ASP A 49 25.65 18.06 -9.39
N THR A 50 25.00 19.20 -9.48
CA THR A 50 24.62 19.79 -10.75
C THR A 50 25.89 20.02 -11.58
N PRO A 51 25.92 19.59 -12.87
CA PRO A 51 27.11 19.85 -13.70
C PRO A 51 27.46 21.32 -13.75
N THR A 52 28.75 21.61 -13.89
CA THR A 52 29.26 22.98 -13.93
C THR A 52 28.55 23.82 -15.00
N ALA A 53 28.26 23.24 -16.16
CA ALA A 53 27.54 23.91 -17.24
C ALA A 53 26.17 24.42 -16.82
N PHE A 54 25.56 23.81 -15.78
CA PHE A 54 24.25 24.20 -15.27
C PHE A 54 24.32 24.91 -13.93
N GLY A 55 25.53 25.29 -13.45
CA GLY A 55 25.72 26.08 -12.24
C GLY A 55 26.56 25.42 -11.16
N GLY A 56 26.69 24.11 -11.15
CA GLY A 56 27.59 23.39 -10.27
C GLY A 56 27.17 23.29 -8.81
N GLU A 57 25.90 23.50 -8.48
CA GLU A 57 25.43 23.45 -7.09
C GLU A 57 25.29 22.02 -6.58
N LYS A 58 25.29 21.89 -5.27
CA LYS A 58 25.04 20.60 -4.62
C LYS A 58 23.55 20.32 -4.53
N ASN A 59 23.20 19.04 -4.70
CA ASN A 59 21.81 18.61 -4.61
C ASN A 59 21.62 17.80 -3.33
N PRO A 60 20.67 18.18 -2.45
CA PRO A 60 20.43 17.42 -1.22
C PRO A 60 19.82 16.06 -1.52
N PRO A 61 20.05 15.07 -0.66
CA PRO A 61 19.46 13.76 -0.86
C PRO A 61 17.94 13.79 -0.69
N VAL A 62 17.26 12.80 -1.26
CA VAL A 62 15.82 12.64 -1.12
C VAL A 62 15.57 11.43 -0.22
N PHE A 63 14.61 11.57 0.70
CA PHE A 63 14.26 10.51 1.66
C PHE A 63 12.89 9.95 1.33
N VAL A 64 12.81 8.61 1.28
CA VAL A 64 11.54 7.90 1.09
C VAL A 64 11.43 6.81 2.15
N TYR A 65 10.20 6.48 2.58
CA TYR A 65 10.04 5.37 3.52
C TYR A 65 10.37 4.06 2.81
N ASP A 66 11.05 3.16 3.53
CA ASP A 66 11.51 1.89 2.97
C ASP A 66 10.65 0.76 3.55
N THR A 67 9.60 0.38 2.80
CA THR A 67 8.68 -0.68 3.23
C THR A 67 9.33 -2.06 3.28
N SER A 68 10.51 -2.22 2.69
CA SER A 68 11.21 -3.52 2.72
C SER A 68 11.73 -3.87 4.12
N GLY A 69 11.73 -2.90 5.05
CA GLY A 69 12.18 -3.18 6.42
C GLY A 69 13.61 -3.66 6.46
N PRO A 70 13.91 -4.71 7.23
CA PRO A 70 15.31 -5.15 7.37
C PRO A 70 15.90 -5.81 6.12
N TYR A 71 15.08 -6.12 5.11
CA TYR A 71 15.57 -6.84 3.93
C TYR A 71 16.67 -6.08 3.18
N THR A 72 16.61 -4.76 3.14
CA THR A 72 17.62 -3.95 2.43
C THR A 72 18.64 -3.31 3.38
N ASP A 73 18.70 -3.76 4.63
CA ASP A 73 19.66 -3.27 5.61
C ASP A 73 20.92 -4.17 5.57
N PRO A 74 22.07 -3.65 5.12
CA PRO A 74 23.28 -4.48 5.03
C PRO A 74 23.82 -4.94 6.38
N GLU A 75 23.39 -4.33 7.49
CA GLU A 75 23.80 -4.73 8.83
C GLU A 75 22.96 -5.89 9.38
N VAL A 76 21.87 -6.27 8.71
CA VAL A 76 20.96 -7.33 9.16
C VAL A 76 21.13 -8.55 8.26
N ARG A 77 21.41 -9.69 8.87
CA ARG A 77 21.43 -10.96 8.14
C ARG A 77 20.03 -11.53 8.12
N ILE A 78 19.47 -11.69 6.95
CA ILE A 78 18.14 -12.26 6.78
C ILE A 78 18.22 -13.79 6.74
N ASP A 79 17.37 -14.44 7.53
CA ASP A 79 17.19 -15.89 7.50
C ASP A 79 15.68 -16.14 7.54
N LEU A 80 15.10 -16.44 6.38
CA LEU A 80 13.65 -16.61 6.26
C LEU A 80 13.11 -17.73 7.16
N ARG A 81 13.96 -18.73 7.48
CA ARG A 81 13.54 -19.83 8.35
C ARG A 81 13.44 -19.41 9.82
N LYS A 82 14.15 -18.36 10.21
CA LYS A 82 14.14 -17.84 11.59
C LYS A 82 13.16 -16.66 11.75
N GLY A 83 12.79 -16.03 10.64
CA GLY A 83 11.95 -14.85 10.66
C GLY A 83 12.74 -13.56 10.90
N LEU A 84 12.04 -12.46 10.80
CA LEU A 84 12.64 -11.14 10.95
C LEU A 84 12.90 -10.79 12.42
N PRO A 85 13.80 -9.83 12.69
CA PRO A 85 14.02 -9.36 14.06
C PRO A 85 12.76 -8.77 14.69
N ASP A 86 12.67 -8.90 15.99
CA ASP A 86 11.58 -8.35 16.78
C ASP A 86 11.69 -6.82 16.85
N VAL A 87 10.57 -6.14 16.69
CA VAL A 87 10.48 -4.67 16.79
C VAL A 87 9.66 -4.25 18.02
N ARG A 88 8.55 -4.94 18.30
CA ARG A 88 7.49 -4.41 19.17
C ARG A 88 7.28 -5.12 20.51
N SER A 89 7.92 -6.25 20.75
CA SER A 89 7.67 -7.03 21.98
C SER A 89 7.85 -6.19 23.24
N ARG A 90 8.94 -5.42 23.31
CA ARG A 90 9.22 -4.58 24.48
C ARG A 90 8.12 -3.54 24.70
N TRP A 91 7.66 -2.91 23.61
CA TRP A 91 6.61 -1.90 23.69
C TRP A 91 5.30 -2.48 24.25
N ILE A 92 4.96 -3.70 23.77
CA ILE A 92 3.75 -4.40 24.21
C ILE A 92 3.87 -4.82 25.67
N ASP A 93 5.02 -5.38 26.07
CA ASP A 93 5.27 -5.79 27.46
C ASP A 93 5.16 -4.62 28.43
N GLU A 94 5.70 -3.46 28.04
CA GLU A 94 5.70 -2.27 28.91
C GLU A 94 4.29 -1.77 29.22
N ARG A 95 3.34 -1.98 28.32
CA ARG A 95 1.95 -1.58 28.56
C ARG A 95 1.28 -2.43 29.63
N GLY A 96 1.74 -3.65 29.85
CA GLY A 96 1.30 -4.47 30.98
C GLY A 96 -0.08 -5.07 30.87
N ASP A 97 -0.68 -5.04 29.68
CA ASP A 97 -2.08 -5.45 29.48
C ASP A 97 -2.24 -6.82 28.84
N THR A 98 -1.14 -7.54 28.61
CA THR A 98 -1.17 -8.84 27.94
C THR A 98 -0.70 -9.95 28.85
N GLU A 99 -1.08 -11.17 28.50
CA GLU A 99 -0.56 -12.39 29.10
C GLU A 99 -0.07 -13.31 27.98
N ILE A 100 0.97 -14.08 28.28
CA ILE A 100 1.47 -15.11 27.37
C ILE A 100 0.63 -16.35 27.62
N LEU A 101 0.02 -16.90 26.57
CA LEU A 101 -0.82 -18.09 26.67
C LEU A 101 0.06 -19.33 26.85
N PRO A 102 -0.48 -20.41 27.44
CA PRO A 102 0.31 -21.66 27.56
C PRO A 102 0.59 -22.33 26.23
N GLY A 103 -0.15 -21.98 25.17
CA GLY A 103 0.01 -22.51 23.83
C GLY A 103 -1.11 -22.00 22.95
N LEU A 104 -1.25 -22.58 21.77
CA LEU A 104 -2.36 -22.23 20.88
C LEU A 104 -3.68 -22.65 21.54
N THR A 105 -4.71 -21.80 21.43
CA THR A 105 -6.04 -22.11 21.96
C THR A 105 -7.05 -22.49 20.87
N SER A 106 -6.75 -22.16 19.59
CA SER A 106 -7.56 -22.59 18.47
C SER A 106 -7.49 -24.11 18.32
N GLU A 107 -8.65 -24.76 18.16
CA GLU A 107 -8.69 -26.21 17.97
C GLU A 107 -7.98 -26.61 16.68
N PHE A 108 -8.21 -25.87 15.61
CA PHE A 108 -7.56 -26.16 14.32
C PHE A 108 -6.05 -25.93 14.43
N GLY A 109 -5.62 -24.85 15.06
CA GLY A 109 -4.20 -24.56 15.26
C GLY A 109 -3.50 -25.67 16.04
N GLN A 110 -4.14 -26.16 17.12
CA GLN A 110 -3.60 -27.27 17.91
C GLN A 110 -3.47 -28.54 17.07
N ALA A 111 -4.50 -28.84 16.28
CA ALA A 111 -4.50 -30.04 15.43
C ALA A 111 -3.40 -29.98 14.37
N ARG A 112 -3.19 -28.80 13.74
CA ARG A 112 -2.12 -28.64 12.76
C ARG A 112 -0.75 -28.81 13.40
N LEU A 113 -0.56 -28.25 14.59
CA LEU A 113 0.72 -28.34 15.31
C LEU A 113 1.03 -29.80 15.70
N ALA A 114 0.00 -30.58 16.03
CA ALA A 114 0.16 -31.99 16.43
C ALA A 114 0.38 -32.94 15.25
N ASP A 115 0.14 -32.51 14.02
CA ASP A 115 0.19 -33.35 12.82
C ASP A 115 1.63 -33.45 12.30
N ALA A 116 2.32 -34.55 12.60
CA ALA A 116 3.70 -34.77 12.19
C ALA A 116 3.89 -34.78 10.67
N SER A 117 2.84 -35.07 9.89
CA SER A 117 2.95 -35.05 8.42
C SER A 117 3.21 -33.66 7.86
N LEU A 118 2.95 -32.61 8.66
CA LEU A 118 3.15 -31.23 8.26
C LEU A 118 4.53 -30.67 8.65
N ASP A 119 5.36 -31.46 9.34
CA ASP A 119 6.63 -30.98 9.88
C ASP A 119 7.53 -30.38 8.80
N ALA A 120 7.53 -30.93 7.59
CA ALA A 120 8.37 -30.45 6.48
C ALA A 120 7.92 -29.06 5.96
N LEU A 121 6.66 -28.70 6.20
CA LEU A 121 6.09 -27.43 5.74
C LEU A 121 6.08 -26.36 6.83
N ARG A 122 6.22 -26.78 8.07
CA ARG A 122 6.00 -25.92 9.23
C ARG A 122 7.15 -24.91 9.40
N PHE A 123 6.79 -23.67 9.73
CA PHE A 123 7.78 -22.70 10.21
C PHE A 123 8.23 -23.17 11.59
N ALA A 124 9.53 -23.40 11.75
CA ALA A 124 10.07 -24.10 12.93
C ALA A 124 10.03 -23.26 14.22
N HIS A 125 10.02 -21.93 14.10
CA HIS A 125 10.15 -21.02 15.23
C HIS A 125 8.83 -20.37 15.60
N VAL A 126 7.75 -21.15 15.68
CA VAL A 126 6.41 -20.65 16.05
C VAL A 126 6.47 -20.07 17.47
N ARG A 127 6.00 -18.87 17.61
CA ARG A 127 5.98 -18.18 18.90
C ARG A 127 4.77 -18.57 19.73
N THR A 128 4.91 -18.54 21.06
CA THR A 128 3.79 -18.69 21.96
C THR A 128 2.95 -17.41 21.89
N PRO A 129 1.64 -17.51 21.65
CA PRO A 129 0.83 -16.31 21.45
C PRO A 129 0.57 -15.53 22.73
N ARG A 130 0.33 -14.25 22.57
CA ARG A 130 -0.15 -13.34 23.61
C ARG A 130 -1.61 -13.04 23.39
N ARG A 131 -2.26 -12.63 24.45
CA ARG A 131 -3.65 -12.18 24.43
C ARG A 131 -3.81 -11.12 25.53
N ALA A 132 -4.81 -10.26 25.38
CA ALA A 132 -5.17 -9.32 26.44
C ALA A 132 -5.48 -10.08 27.72
N LYS A 133 -5.07 -9.54 28.86
CA LYS A 133 -5.48 -10.05 30.17
C LYS A 133 -7.01 -10.00 30.30
N PRO A 134 -7.62 -10.87 31.11
CA PRO A 134 -9.08 -10.79 31.30
C PRO A 134 -9.52 -9.38 31.64
N GLY A 135 -10.53 -8.87 30.93
CA GLY A 135 -11.06 -7.53 31.11
C GLY A 135 -10.26 -6.40 30.50
N ALA A 136 -9.09 -6.68 29.91
CA ALA A 136 -8.26 -5.66 29.25
C ALA A 136 -8.60 -5.55 27.76
N ASN A 137 -8.21 -4.43 27.16
CA ASN A 137 -8.28 -4.17 25.74
C ASN A 137 -6.89 -3.69 25.31
N VAL A 138 -6.36 -4.22 24.21
CA VAL A 138 -4.98 -3.94 23.78
C VAL A 138 -4.91 -3.23 22.44
N SER A 139 -6.04 -2.72 21.95
CA SER A 139 -6.06 -2.04 20.65
C SER A 139 -5.40 -0.67 20.74
N GLN A 140 -4.83 -0.23 19.64
CA GLN A 140 -4.28 1.13 19.57
C GLN A 140 -5.38 2.17 19.81
N MET A 141 -6.61 1.89 19.36
CA MET A 141 -7.74 2.79 19.61
C MET A 141 -8.02 2.93 21.11
N HIS A 142 -7.95 1.82 21.84
CA HIS A 142 -8.16 1.84 23.28
C HIS A 142 -7.15 2.76 23.97
N TYR A 143 -5.86 2.60 23.62
CA TYR A 143 -4.81 3.45 24.18
C TYR A 143 -4.99 4.90 23.77
N ALA A 144 -5.36 5.13 22.51
CA ALA A 144 -5.58 6.48 21.98
C ALA A 144 -6.70 7.19 22.75
N LYS A 145 -7.81 6.50 23.00
CA LYS A 145 -8.93 7.08 23.76
C LYS A 145 -8.57 7.39 25.20
N LYS A 146 -7.59 6.68 25.76
CA LYS A 146 -7.08 6.96 27.12
C LYS A 146 -6.08 8.12 27.13
N GLY A 147 -5.76 8.71 26.00
CA GLY A 147 -4.77 9.77 25.92
C GLY A 147 -3.34 9.29 25.88
N ILE A 148 -3.11 8.00 25.63
CA ILE A 148 -1.78 7.41 25.65
C ILE A 148 -1.19 7.43 24.24
N ILE A 149 0.01 7.99 24.11
CA ILE A 149 0.78 7.94 22.87
C ILE A 149 1.69 6.71 22.94
N THR A 150 1.39 5.71 22.13
CA THR A 150 2.18 4.47 22.10
C THR A 150 3.46 4.68 21.28
N PRO A 151 4.48 3.84 21.48
CA PRO A 151 5.65 3.88 20.58
C PRO A 151 5.28 3.72 19.11
N GLU A 152 4.25 2.92 18.81
CA GLU A 152 3.75 2.78 17.44
C GLU A 152 3.29 4.12 16.85
N MET A 153 2.60 4.93 17.66
CA MET A 153 2.12 6.25 17.22
C MET A 153 3.27 7.20 16.93
N GLU A 154 4.31 7.19 17.77
CA GLU A 154 5.49 8.02 17.54
C GLU A 154 6.25 7.57 16.29
N TYR A 155 6.41 6.25 16.12
CA TYR A 155 7.02 5.68 14.92
C TYR A 155 6.31 6.20 13.66
N ILE A 156 4.99 6.18 13.68
CA ILE A 156 4.15 6.61 12.55
C ILE A 156 4.36 8.09 12.24
N ALA A 157 4.43 8.95 13.27
CA ALA A 157 4.65 10.38 13.04
C ALA A 157 5.99 10.61 12.32
N ILE A 158 7.03 9.91 12.76
CA ILE A 158 8.37 10.01 12.13
C ILE A 158 8.30 9.50 10.68
N ARG A 159 7.63 8.37 10.46
CA ARG A 159 7.47 7.79 9.13
C ARG A 159 6.76 8.75 8.18
N GLU A 160 5.65 9.34 8.63
CA GLU A 160 4.85 10.21 7.75
C GLU A 160 5.60 11.49 7.38
N ASN A 161 6.41 12.01 8.31
CA ASN A 161 7.14 13.27 8.07
C ASN A 161 8.41 13.10 7.24
N MET A 162 9.12 12.01 7.38
CA MET A 162 10.35 11.72 6.60
C MET A 162 11.27 12.95 6.48
N LYS A 163 11.72 13.49 7.65
CA LYS A 163 12.63 14.63 7.71
C LYS A 163 12.05 15.92 7.12
N LEU A 164 10.76 16.12 7.26
CA LEU A 164 10.07 17.27 6.68
C LEU A 164 10.60 18.60 7.19
N GLN A 165 10.99 18.68 8.47
CA GLN A 165 11.52 19.93 9.04
C GLN A 165 12.82 20.33 8.36
N GLU A 166 13.74 19.39 8.16
CA GLU A 166 14.99 19.65 7.47
C GLU A 166 14.72 20.06 6.02
N ALA A 167 13.74 19.46 5.38
CA ALA A 167 13.35 19.82 4.02
C ALA A 167 12.84 21.25 3.96
N ARG A 168 12.08 21.68 4.92
CA ARG A 168 11.67 23.08 5.02
C ARG A 168 12.83 24.01 5.16
N UNK A 169 13.55 23.61 5.97
CA UNK A 169 14.64 24.29 6.20
C UNK A 169 15.50 24.50 5.12
N ALA A 170 15.53 23.63 4.30
CA ALA A 170 16.31 23.74 3.04
C ALA A 170 15.58 24.38 1.86
N GLY A 171 14.35 24.82 2.06
CA GLY A 171 13.58 25.44 0.99
C GLY A 171 13.00 24.45 -0.04
N LEU A 172 13.00 23.16 0.27
CA LEU A 172 12.59 22.15 -0.70
C LEU A 172 11.07 22.11 -0.92
N LEU A 173 10.30 22.78 -0.06
CA LEU A 173 8.84 22.87 -0.21
C LEU A 173 8.40 24.15 -0.93
N ASP A 174 9.33 25.06 -1.24
CA ASP A 174 8.96 26.40 -1.75
C ASP A 174 8.27 26.34 -3.12
N GLN A 175 8.55 25.32 -3.91
CA GLN A 175 7.96 25.16 -5.25
C GLN A 175 6.78 24.19 -5.26
N GLN A 176 6.34 23.73 -4.11
CA GLN A 176 5.21 22.82 -4.06
C GLN A 176 3.90 23.56 -4.34
N HIS A 177 3.11 23.03 -5.27
CA HIS A 177 1.79 23.60 -5.56
C HIS A 177 0.84 23.36 -4.39
N PRO A 178 -0.06 24.29 -4.09
CA PRO A 178 -1.11 24.02 -3.11
C PRO A 178 -2.01 22.90 -3.60
N GLY A 179 -2.46 22.06 -2.68
CA GLY A 179 -3.36 20.98 -3.02
C GLY A 179 -4.82 21.34 -2.85
N HIS A 180 -5.67 20.39 -3.18
CA HIS A 180 -7.10 20.46 -2.93
C HIS A 180 -7.50 19.18 -2.19
N SER A 181 -7.80 19.31 -0.90
CA SER A 181 -7.94 18.15 -0.03
C SER A 181 -9.37 17.60 0.08
N PHE A 182 -10.35 18.25 -0.51
CA PHE A 182 -11.77 17.85 -0.44
C PHE A 182 -12.22 17.62 1.00
N GLY A 183 -11.80 18.51 1.90
CA GLY A 183 -12.20 18.47 3.31
C GLY A 183 -11.33 17.63 4.22
N ALA A 184 -10.29 17.00 3.72
CA ALA A 184 -9.32 16.34 4.59
C ALA A 184 -8.55 17.39 5.39
N ASN A 185 -8.20 17.04 6.63
CA ASN A 185 -7.44 17.91 7.52
C ASN A 185 -5.97 17.49 7.47
N ILE A 186 -5.22 18.10 6.58
CA ILE A 186 -3.82 17.74 6.37
C ILE A 186 -2.95 18.78 7.11
N PRO A 187 -2.29 18.36 8.20
CA PRO A 187 -1.48 19.31 8.98
C PRO A 187 -0.15 19.62 8.30
N LYS A 188 0.47 20.71 8.74
CA LYS A 188 1.81 21.08 8.24
C LYS A 188 2.87 20.06 8.66
N GLU A 189 2.63 19.34 9.73
CA GLU A 189 3.51 18.31 10.25
C GLU A 189 2.67 17.32 11.05
N ILE A 190 2.98 16.02 10.90
CA ILE A 190 2.30 14.96 11.66
C ILE A 190 3.01 14.86 13.03
N THR A 191 2.25 15.07 14.11
CA THR A 191 2.75 14.88 15.47
C THR A 191 2.24 13.56 16.03
N PRO A 192 2.91 12.99 17.04
CA PRO A 192 2.33 11.81 17.71
C PRO A 192 0.94 12.08 18.30
N GLU A 193 0.69 13.31 18.78
CA GLU A 193 -0.62 13.73 19.28
C GLU A 193 -1.68 13.68 18.17
N PHE A 194 -1.32 14.13 16.97
CA PHE A 194 -2.24 14.09 15.83
C PHE A 194 -2.58 12.64 15.48
N VAL A 195 -1.57 11.75 15.45
CA VAL A 195 -1.79 10.32 15.21
C VAL A 195 -2.77 9.77 16.25
N ARG A 196 -2.51 10.05 17.54
CA ARG A 196 -3.38 9.57 18.62
C ARG A 196 -4.82 10.05 18.45
N GLU A 197 -4.99 11.34 18.15
CA GLU A 197 -6.34 11.92 17.99
C GLU A 197 -7.09 11.28 16.83
N GLU A 198 -6.41 11.06 15.71
CA GLU A 198 -7.05 10.45 14.54
C GLU A 198 -7.47 9.01 14.82
N VAL A 199 -6.62 8.26 15.52
CA VAL A 199 -6.94 6.88 15.92
C VAL A 199 -8.09 6.87 16.94
N ALA A 200 -8.06 7.77 17.93
CA ALA A 200 -9.11 7.85 18.95
C ALA A 200 -10.48 8.14 18.33
N ARG A 201 -10.51 8.96 17.28
CA ARG A 201 -11.76 9.33 16.60
C ARG A 201 -12.22 8.31 15.57
N GLY A 202 -11.42 7.28 15.30
CA GLY A 202 -11.74 6.28 14.30
C GLY A 202 -11.44 6.70 12.86
N ARG A 203 -10.83 7.87 12.64
CA ARG A 203 -10.52 8.35 11.29
C ARG A 203 -9.26 7.73 10.72
N ALA A 204 -8.51 7.00 11.54
CA ALA A 204 -7.33 6.27 11.10
C ALA A 204 -7.17 5.00 11.91
N ILE A 205 -6.49 4.00 11.33
CA ILE A 205 -6.19 2.76 12.04
C ILE A 205 -4.70 2.46 11.97
N ILE A 206 -4.23 1.76 13.01
CA ILE A 206 -2.88 1.21 13.08
C ILE A 206 -3.05 -0.31 13.14
N PRO A 207 -2.97 -1.01 12.01
CA PRO A 207 -3.13 -2.47 12.03
C PRO A 207 -1.85 -3.12 12.54
N ALA A 208 -1.88 -3.56 13.78
CA ALA A 208 -0.67 -3.98 14.50
C ALA A 208 -1.02 -5.00 15.58
N ASN A 209 -1.29 -6.24 15.18
CA ASN A 209 -1.60 -7.34 16.09
C ASN A 209 -0.46 -7.51 17.10
N ILE A 210 -0.80 -7.75 18.35
CA ILE A 210 0.21 -7.97 19.41
C ILE A 210 1.06 -9.23 19.15
N ASN A 211 0.61 -10.11 18.29
CA ASN A 211 1.36 -11.32 17.91
C ASN A 211 2.15 -11.16 16.60
N HIS A 212 2.22 -9.93 16.06
CA HIS A 212 3.03 -9.61 14.90
C HIS A 212 4.10 -8.60 15.33
N THR A 213 5.07 -9.08 16.11
CA THR A 213 6.06 -8.21 16.72
C THR A 213 7.18 -7.79 15.77
N GLU A 214 7.30 -8.45 14.63
CA GLU A 214 8.22 -8.08 13.54
C GLU A 214 7.75 -6.82 12.79
N LEU A 215 6.52 -6.42 12.99
CA LEU A 215 5.85 -5.35 12.26
C LEU A 215 6.52 -4.00 12.50
N GLU A 216 6.73 -3.26 11.42
CA GLU A 216 7.09 -1.84 11.45
C GLU A 216 5.78 -1.04 11.31
N PRO A 217 5.40 -0.25 12.32
CA PRO A 217 4.07 0.36 12.33
C PRO A 217 3.78 1.30 11.16
N MET A 218 2.51 1.33 10.77
CA MET A 218 2.01 2.23 9.73
C MET A 218 0.58 2.65 10.05
N ILE A 219 0.09 3.67 9.38
CA ILE A 219 -1.25 4.19 9.60
C ILE A 219 -2.01 4.25 8.28
N ILE A 220 -3.30 3.97 8.37
CA ILE A 220 -4.24 4.06 7.24
C ILE A 220 -5.29 5.08 7.64
N GLY A 221 -5.32 6.22 6.95
CA GLY A 221 -6.26 7.28 7.26
C GLY A 221 -6.26 8.37 6.20
N ARG A 222 -7.41 8.99 6.02
CA ARG A 222 -7.64 10.03 5.03
C ARG A 222 -6.68 11.21 5.16
N ASN A 223 -6.26 11.52 6.39
CA ASN A 223 -5.43 12.70 6.67
C ASN A 223 -3.93 12.39 6.63
N PHE A 224 -3.58 11.19 6.21
CA PHE A 224 -2.20 10.70 6.08
C PHE A 224 -1.90 10.38 4.62
N LEU A 225 -0.64 10.08 4.32
CA LEU A 225 -0.26 9.66 2.97
C LEU A 225 -1.10 8.43 2.55
N VAL A 226 -1.50 8.38 1.30
CA VAL A 226 -2.28 7.27 0.76
C VAL A 226 -1.40 6.01 0.73
N LYS A 227 -1.93 4.91 1.23
CA LYS A 227 -1.21 3.64 1.34
C LYS A 227 -1.69 2.68 0.26
N ILE A 228 -0.87 1.67 -0.03
CA ILE A 228 -1.26 0.64 -0.99
C ILE A 228 -1.11 -0.75 -0.37
N ASN A 229 -1.98 -1.65 -0.82
CA ASN A 229 -1.96 -3.05 -0.44
C ASN A 229 -1.67 -3.92 -1.67
N GLY A 230 -0.79 -4.90 -1.50
CA GLY A 230 -0.59 -5.94 -2.51
C GLY A 230 -1.20 -7.25 -2.02
N ASN A 231 -1.86 -7.97 -2.93
CA ASN A 231 -2.46 -9.26 -2.62
C ASN A 231 -1.53 -10.38 -3.06
N ILE A 232 -1.37 -11.38 -2.19
CA ILE A 232 -0.71 -12.63 -2.54
C ILE A 232 -1.65 -13.76 -2.13
N GLY A 233 -1.29 -14.99 -2.47
CA GLY A 233 -2.08 -16.14 -2.05
C GLY A 233 -1.92 -17.29 -3.01
N ASN A 234 -1.95 -18.50 -2.46
CA ASN A 234 -1.97 -19.70 -3.26
C ASN A 234 -3.42 -20.09 -3.60
N SER A 235 -3.55 -21.01 -4.54
CA SER A 235 -4.83 -21.63 -4.86
C SER A 235 -4.63 -23.14 -4.94
N ALA A 236 -5.71 -23.87 -5.13
CA ALA A 236 -5.64 -25.32 -5.31
C ALA A 236 -4.82 -25.69 -6.56
N LEU A 237 -4.69 -24.77 -7.51
CA LEU A 237 -4.03 -25.02 -8.79
C LEU A 237 -2.61 -24.46 -8.87
N GLY A 238 -2.18 -23.63 -7.93
CA GLY A 238 -0.86 -23.03 -8.05
C GLY A 238 -0.33 -22.35 -6.82
N SER A 239 0.97 -22.13 -6.86
CA SER A 239 1.79 -21.43 -5.89
C SER A 239 2.11 -22.23 -4.64
N SER A 240 3.38 -22.29 -4.31
CA SER A 240 3.93 -22.95 -3.11
C SER A 240 4.16 -21.94 -2.00
N ILE A 241 4.52 -22.41 -0.81
CA ILE A 241 4.92 -21.55 0.30
C ILE A 241 6.08 -20.65 -0.13
N GLU A 242 7.08 -21.22 -0.82
CA GLU A 242 8.25 -20.48 -1.28
C GLU A 242 7.86 -19.37 -2.24
N GLU A 243 6.94 -19.64 -3.16
CA GLU A 243 6.46 -18.63 -4.10
C GLU A 243 5.70 -17.52 -3.39
N GLU A 244 4.93 -17.84 -2.34
CA GLU A 244 4.20 -16.83 -1.58
C GLU A 244 5.16 -15.93 -0.79
N VAL A 245 6.19 -16.51 -0.17
CA VAL A 245 7.22 -15.71 0.52
C VAL A 245 7.95 -14.83 -0.48
N GLU A 246 8.24 -15.34 -1.68
CA GLU A 246 8.87 -14.56 -2.75
C GLU A 246 8.01 -13.36 -3.15
N LYS A 247 6.71 -13.59 -3.34
CA LYS A 247 5.80 -12.49 -3.70
C LYS A 247 5.73 -11.44 -2.59
N LEU A 248 5.71 -11.88 -1.32
CA LEU A 248 5.72 -10.97 -0.18
C LEU A 248 6.97 -10.09 -0.22
N THR A 249 8.15 -10.71 -0.25
CA THR A 249 9.42 -9.94 -0.19
C THR A 249 9.57 -9.04 -1.40
N TRP A 250 9.14 -9.51 -2.55
CA TRP A 250 9.18 -8.74 -3.78
C TRP A 250 8.22 -7.55 -3.73
N GLY A 251 6.99 -7.77 -3.26
CA GLY A 251 6.00 -6.69 -3.15
C GLY A 251 6.44 -5.57 -2.21
N ILE A 252 6.97 -5.93 -1.04
CA ILE A 252 7.42 -4.90 -0.09
C ILE A 252 8.67 -4.18 -0.59
N ARG A 253 9.52 -4.86 -1.35
CA ARG A 253 10.67 -4.19 -1.98
C ARG A 253 10.21 -3.02 -2.86
N TRP A 254 9.11 -3.19 -3.58
CA TRP A 254 8.63 -2.18 -4.53
C TRP A 254 7.65 -1.19 -3.91
N GLY A 255 7.33 -1.35 -2.63
CA GLY A 255 6.62 -0.32 -1.90
C GLY A 255 5.26 -0.66 -1.33
N ALA A 256 4.86 -1.94 -1.31
CA ALA A 256 3.59 -2.31 -0.68
C ALA A 256 3.62 -1.92 0.80
N ASP A 257 2.62 -1.18 1.24
CA ASP A 257 2.51 -0.75 2.64
C ASP A 257 1.86 -1.82 3.50
N THR A 258 0.99 -2.63 2.93
CA THR A 258 0.43 -3.83 3.54
C THR A 258 0.39 -4.93 2.50
N VAL A 259 0.23 -6.18 2.97
CA VAL A 259 0.05 -7.32 2.08
C VAL A 259 -1.11 -8.15 2.64
N MET A 260 -2.01 -8.58 1.76
CA MET A 260 -3.06 -9.53 2.14
C MET A 260 -2.73 -10.91 1.61
N ASP A 261 -2.85 -11.92 2.48
CA ASP A 261 -2.74 -13.32 2.11
C ASP A 261 -4.15 -13.84 1.82
N LEU A 262 -4.48 -13.99 0.54
CA LEU A 262 -5.79 -14.45 0.08
C LEU A 262 -5.79 -15.94 -0.26
N SER A 263 -4.90 -16.72 0.33
CA SER A 263 -4.76 -18.14 0.03
C SER A 263 -6.07 -18.89 0.18
N THR A 264 -6.36 -19.76 -0.80
CA THR A 264 -7.54 -20.64 -0.83
C THR A 264 -7.15 -22.10 -1.02
N GLY A 265 -5.86 -22.40 -1.15
CA GLY A 265 -5.37 -23.77 -1.34
C GLY A 265 -5.12 -24.49 -0.03
N LYS A 266 -4.39 -25.59 -0.13
CA LYS A 266 -4.00 -26.37 1.04
C LYS A 266 -2.91 -25.65 1.82
N HIS A 267 -2.79 -25.98 3.09
CA HIS A 267 -1.71 -25.48 3.96
C HIS A 267 -1.76 -23.98 4.17
N ILE A 268 -2.97 -23.42 4.20
CA ILE A 268 -3.19 -21.99 4.45
C ILE A 268 -2.55 -21.59 5.78
N HIS A 269 -2.73 -22.40 6.83
CA HIS A 269 -2.20 -22.12 8.16
C HIS A 269 -0.67 -22.01 8.14
N GLU A 270 0.01 -23.00 7.53
CA GLU A 270 1.47 -23.02 7.48
C GLU A 270 2.02 -21.89 6.63
N THR A 271 1.43 -21.66 5.47
CA THR A 271 1.84 -20.56 4.58
C THR A 271 1.78 -19.22 5.31
N ARG A 272 0.68 -18.98 6.03
CA ARG A 272 0.46 -17.73 6.75
C ARG A 272 1.51 -17.53 7.83
N GLU A 273 1.91 -18.59 8.54
CA GLU A 273 2.94 -18.47 9.57
C GLU A 273 4.26 -18.00 8.97
N TRP A 274 4.68 -18.58 7.83
CA TRP A 274 5.89 -18.15 7.12
C TRP A 274 5.79 -16.67 6.71
N ILE A 275 4.64 -16.27 6.21
CA ILE A 275 4.42 -14.90 5.75
C ILE A 275 4.53 -13.94 6.93
N LEU A 276 3.83 -14.22 8.03
CA LEU A 276 3.82 -13.31 9.20
C LEU A 276 5.19 -13.16 9.84
N ARG A 277 5.91 -14.28 10.00
CA ARG A 277 7.25 -14.21 10.62
C ARG A 277 8.26 -13.48 9.74
N ASN A 278 7.97 -13.31 8.45
CA ASN A 278 8.89 -12.69 7.50
C ASN A 278 8.38 -11.38 6.92
N SER A 279 7.35 -10.78 7.53
CA SER A 279 6.79 -9.53 7.03
C SER A 279 7.00 -8.37 8.00
N PRO A 280 7.66 -7.29 7.53
CA PRO A 280 7.71 -6.04 8.31
C PRO A 280 6.48 -5.17 8.13
N VAL A 281 5.56 -5.56 7.23
CA VAL A 281 4.33 -4.78 6.97
C VAL A 281 3.13 -5.55 7.50
N PRO A 282 2.02 -4.86 7.78
CA PRO A 282 0.79 -5.54 8.20
C PRO A 282 0.32 -6.57 7.19
N ILE A 283 -0.18 -7.68 7.72
CA ILE A 283 -0.75 -8.77 6.91
C ILE A 283 -2.26 -8.82 7.18
N GLY A 284 -3.03 -8.76 6.09
CA GLY A 284 -4.48 -8.94 6.16
C GLY A 284 -4.89 -10.29 5.59
N THR A 285 -6.05 -10.77 6.02
CA THR A 285 -6.64 -12.02 5.50
C THR A 285 -8.14 -11.86 5.31
N VAL A 286 -8.72 -12.86 4.65
CA VAL A 286 -10.17 -13.02 4.53
C VAL A 286 -10.51 -14.35 5.21
N PRO A 287 -10.79 -14.36 6.51
CA PRO A 287 -10.91 -15.62 7.26
C PRO A 287 -11.96 -16.59 6.73
N ILE A 288 -13.01 -16.09 6.08
CA ILE A 288 -14.05 -16.97 5.53
C ILE A 288 -13.48 -17.90 4.45
N TYR A 289 -12.37 -17.54 3.80
CA TYR A 289 -11.77 -18.43 2.79
C TYR A 289 -11.20 -19.69 3.45
N GLN A 290 -10.51 -19.54 4.58
CA GLN A 290 -9.99 -20.71 5.30
C GLN A 290 -11.12 -21.50 5.95
N ALA A 291 -12.12 -20.82 6.50
CA ALA A 291 -13.30 -21.49 7.07
C ALA A 291 -13.98 -22.35 6.00
N LEU A 292 -14.10 -21.82 4.79
CA LEU A 292 -14.69 -22.56 3.66
C LEU A 292 -13.85 -23.79 3.31
N GLU A 293 -12.54 -23.67 3.34
CA GLU A 293 -11.64 -24.81 3.08
C GLU A 293 -11.83 -25.89 4.14
N LYS A 294 -12.06 -25.50 5.40
CA LYS A 294 -12.29 -26.45 6.51
C LYS A 294 -13.57 -27.29 6.31
N VAL A 295 -14.52 -26.79 5.53
CA VAL A 295 -15.76 -27.53 5.21
C VAL A 295 -15.76 -28.01 3.75
N ASN A 296 -14.57 -28.20 3.18
CA ASN A 296 -14.39 -28.77 1.83
C ASN A 296 -15.09 -27.97 0.73
N GLY A 297 -15.20 -26.65 0.92
CA GLY A 297 -15.79 -25.77 -0.09
C GLY A 297 -17.30 -25.72 -0.10
N VAL A 298 -17.98 -26.35 0.85
CA VAL A 298 -19.45 -26.39 0.91
C VAL A 298 -19.93 -25.24 1.81
N ALA A 299 -20.34 -24.14 1.21
CA ALA A 299 -20.70 -22.92 1.96
C ALA A 299 -21.80 -23.19 3.00
N GLU A 300 -22.76 -24.06 2.66
CA GLU A 300 -23.86 -24.37 3.57
C GLU A 300 -23.40 -25.05 4.87
N ASP A 301 -22.22 -25.66 4.85
CA ASP A 301 -21.67 -26.35 6.03
C ASP A 301 -20.92 -25.44 6.98
N LEU A 302 -20.75 -24.16 6.63
CA LEU A 302 -20.13 -23.18 7.52
C LEU A 302 -20.98 -23.00 8.78
N THR A 303 -20.31 -22.84 9.91
CA THR A 303 -20.96 -22.50 11.18
C THR A 303 -20.22 -21.36 11.85
N TRP A 304 -20.90 -20.67 12.77
CA TRP A 304 -20.25 -19.67 13.61
C TRP A 304 -19.06 -20.28 14.36
N GLU A 305 -19.21 -21.49 14.88
CA GLU A 305 -18.15 -22.13 15.68
C GLU A 305 -16.87 -22.35 14.86
N ILE A 306 -17.00 -22.81 13.61
CA ILE A 306 -15.85 -22.97 12.72
C ILE A 306 -15.21 -21.61 12.43
N PHE A 307 -16.03 -20.61 12.15
CA PHE A 307 -15.52 -19.27 11.85
C PHE A 307 -14.84 -18.66 13.08
N ARG A 308 -15.45 -18.80 14.24
CA ARG A 308 -14.90 -18.30 15.50
C ARG A 308 -13.49 -18.89 15.74
N ASP A 309 -13.36 -20.20 15.61
CA ASP A 309 -12.05 -20.86 15.77
C ASP A 309 -11.04 -20.36 14.76
N THR A 310 -11.49 -20.09 13.52
CA THR A 310 -10.61 -19.56 12.47
C THR A 310 -10.10 -18.16 12.83
N LEU A 311 -10.96 -17.29 13.37
CA LEU A 311 -10.53 -15.97 13.82
C LEU A 311 -9.47 -16.07 14.92
N ILE A 312 -9.71 -16.95 15.91
CA ILE A 312 -8.77 -17.14 17.02
C ILE A 312 -7.44 -17.67 16.48
N GLU A 313 -7.50 -18.67 15.61
CA GLU A 313 -6.29 -19.24 14.97
C GLU A 313 -5.44 -18.16 14.31
N GLN A 314 -6.07 -17.33 13.49
CA GLN A 314 -5.36 -16.31 12.73
C GLN A 314 -4.87 -15.16 13.63
N ALA A 315 -5.66 -14.79 14.63
CA ALA A 315 -5.25 -13.76 15.59
C ALA A 315 -4.04 -14.21 16.41
N GLU A 316 -4.00 -15.48 16.80
CA GLU A 316 -2.86 -16.04 17.54
C GLU A 316 -1.60 -16.07 16.68
N GLN A 317 -1.74 -16.23 15.37
CA GLN A 317 -0.60 -16.19 14.46
C GLN A 317 -0.06 -14.78 14.26
N GLY A 318 -0.93 -13.75 14.39
CA GLY A 318 -0.51 -12.38 14.27
C GLY A 318 -1.11 -11.60 13.10
N VAL A 319 -2.17 -12.09 12.49
CA VAL A 319 -2.84 -11.36 11.40
C VAL A 319 -3.30 -9.99 11.90
N ASP A 320 -3.02 -8.96 11.13
CA ASP A 320 -3.20 -7.58 11.57
C ASP A 320 -4.58 -7.01 11.25
N TYR A 321 -5.22 -7.49 10.19
CA TYR A 321 -6.60 -7.09 9.91
C TYR A 321 -7.34 -8.20 9.17
N PHE A 322 -8.63 -8.31 9.49
CA PHE A 322 -9.54 -9.30 8.90
C PHE A 322 -10.56 -8.63 8.01
N THR A 323 -10.73 -9.13 6.79
CA THR A 323 -11.88 -8.79 5.97
C THR A 323 -13.07 -9.64 6.43
N ILE A 324 -14.12 -8.98 6.88
CA ILE A 324 -15.33 -9.63 7.41
C ILE A 324 -16.54 -9.09 6.64
N HIS A 325 -17.23 -9.99 5.93
CA HIS A 325 -18.35 -9.61 5.05
C HIS A 325 -19.67 -9.60 5.83
N ALA A 326 -19.72 -8.81 6.90
CA ALA A 326 -20.86 -8.79 7.82
C ALA A 326 -22.04 -7.96 7.30
N GLY A 327 -21.85 -7.17 6.24
CA GLY A 327 -22.90 -6.34 5.68
C GLY A 327 -23.70 -6.99 4.57
N VAL A 328 -23.41 -8.24 4.21
CA VAL A 328 -24.15 -8.98 3.19
C VAL A 328 -25.42 -9.53 3.87
N LEU A 329 -26.48 -8.75 3.83
CA LEU A 329 -27.73 -9.09 4.53
C LEU A 329 -28.77 -9.69 3.58
N LEU A 330 -29.65 -10.52 4.14
CA LEU A 330 -30.72 -11.14 3.37
C LEU A 330 -31.50 -10.12 2.53
N ARG A 331 -31.79 -8.94 3.12
CA ARG A 331 -32.59 -7.94 2.42
C ARG A 331 -31.89 -7.32 1.23
N TYR A 332 -30.56 -7.40 1.15
CA TYR A 332 -29.80 -6.83 0.04
C TYR A 332 -29.54 -7.82 -1.10
N VAL A 333 -29.56 -9.14 -0.81
CA VAL A 333 -29.23 -10.13 -1.83
C VAL A 333 -30.15 -10.04 -3.05
N PRO A 334 -31.47 -9.91 -2.89
CA PRO A 334 -32.35 -9.78 -4.07
C PRO A 334 -32.05 -8.57 -4.94
N LEU A 335 -31.46 -7.51 -4.37
CA LEU A 335 -31.14 -6.30 -5.14
C LEU A 335 -30.06 -6.54 -6.19
N THR A 336 -29.30 -7.62 -6.08
CA THR A 336 -28.26 -7.97 -7.04
C THR A 336 -28.79 -8.76 -8.25
N ALA A 337 -30.06 -9.14 -8.24
CA ALA A 337 -30.61 -10.08 -9.24
C ALA A 337 -30.57 -9.51 -10.66
N LYS A 338 -30.65 -8.20 -10.81
CA LYS A 338 -30.66 -7.53 -12.12
C LYS A 338 -29.28 -7.01 -12.53
N ARG A 339 -28.26 -7.25 -11.74
CA ARG A 339 -26.91 -6.80 -12.06
C ARG A 339 -26.34 -7.54 -13.27
N VAL A 340 -25.47 -6.86 -13.99
CA VAL A 340 -24.75 -7.47 -15.10
C VAL A 340 -23.83 -8.59 -14.59
N THR A 341 -23.14 -8.36 -13.46
CA THR A 341 -22.16 -9.31 -12.94
C THR A 341 -22.55 -9.95 -11.61
N GLY A 342 -23.75 -9.67 -11.09
CA GLY A 342 -24.23 -10.29 -9.85
C GLY A 342 -23.39 -9.96 -8.63
N ILE A 343 -22.97 -10.98 -7.88
CA ILE A 343 -22.12 -10.83 -6.69
C ILE A 343 -20.75 -11.37 -7.05
N VAL A 344 -19.79 -10.48 -7.28
CA VAL A 344 -18.44 -10.87 -7.74
C VAL A 344 -17.47 -11.15 -6.58
N SER A 345 -17.76 -10.62 -5.39
CA SER A 345 -16.93 -10.88 -4.22
C SER A 345 -17.05 -12.34 -3.82
N ARG A 346 -15.90 -13.02 -3.64
CA ARG A 346 -15.93 -14.42 -3.17
C ARG A 346 -16.57 -14.53 -1.79
N GLY A 347 -16.16 -13.65 -0.86
CA GLY A 347 -16.75 -13.64 0.48
C GLY A 347 -18.22 -13.28 0.46
N GLY A 348 -18.59 -12.31 -0.38
CA GLY A 348 -19.99 -11.91 -0.53
C GLY A 348 -20.87 -13.03 -1.06
N SER A 349 -20.40 -13.74 -2.10
CA SER A 349 -21.17 -14.85 -2.68
C SER A 349 -21.27 -16.04 -1.73
N ILE A 350 -20.21 -16.34 -0.97
CA ILE A 350 -20.24 -17.39 0.05
C ILE A 350 -21.33 -17.08 1.08
N MET A 351 -21.36 -15.85 1.60
CA MET A 351 -22.33 -15.47 2.62
C MET A 351 -23.75 -15.41 2.06
N ALA A 352 -23.92 -14.90 0.84
CA ALA A 352 -25.23 -14.88 0.20
C ALA A 352 -25.77 -16.30 0.04
N LYS A 353 -24.94 -17.22 -0.42
CA LYS A 353 -25.33 -18.64 -0.56
C LYS A 353 -25.73 -19.22 0.79
N TRP A 354 -24.93 -18.97 1.82
CA TRP A 354 -25.22 -19.45 3.17
C TRP A 354 -26.58 -18.95 3.66
N CYS A 355 -26.82 -17.64 3.52
CA CYS A 355 -28.09 -17.02 3.95
C CYS A 355 -29.30 -17.65 3.26
N LEU A 356 -29.19 -17.85 1.96
CA LEU A 356 -30.30 -18.41 1.17
C LEU A 356 -30.51 -19.89 1.50
N ALA A 357 -29.44 -20.66 1.70
CA ALA A 357 -29.55 -22.07 2.01
C ALA A 357 -30.22 -22.32 3.37
N HIS A 358 -29.91 -21.46 4.34
CA HIS A 358 -30.41 -21.63 5.72
C HIS A 358 -31.64 -20.80 6.03
N HIS A 359 -32.04 -19.90 5.13
CA HIS A 359 -33.14 -18.94 5.38
C HIS A 359 -32.88 -18.20 6.69
N GLN A 360 -31.63 -17.79 6.90
CA GLN A 360 -31.19 -17.07 8.09
C GLN A 360 -30.29 -15.91 7.71
N GLU A 361 -30.26 -14.91 8.60
CA GLU A 361 -29.38 -13.77 8.42
C GLU A 361 -27.93 -14.21 8.59
N ASN A 362 -27.06 -13.52 7.88
CA ASN A 362 -25.60 -13.69 7.86
C ASN A 362 -25.05 -13.80 9.30
N PHE A 363 -24.39 -14.92 9.63
CA PHE A 363 -23.89 -15.11 10.99
C PHE A 363 -22.76 -14.15 11.35
N LEU A 364 -22.05 -13.59 10.36
CA LEU A 364 -21.04 -12.58 10.64
C LEU A 364 -21.69 -11.30 11.18
N TYR A 365 -22.93 -11.02 10.77
CA TYR A 365 -23.71 -9.89 11.25
C TYR A 365 -24.30 -10.21 12.64
N THR A 366 -24.93 -11.37 12.80
CA THR A 366 -25.61 -11.73 14.05
C THR A 366 -24.65 -11.99 15.19
N HIS A 367 -23.39 -12.37 14.91
CA HIS A 367 -22.34 -12.57 15.91
C HIS A 367 -21.30 -11.47 15.90
N PHE A 368 -21.65 -10.29 15.37
CA PHE A 368 -20.66 -9.22 15.18
C PHE A 368 -20.01 -8.78 16.49
N GLU A 369 -20.77 -8.67 17.58
CA GLU A 369 -20.18 -8.25 18.84
C GLU A 369 -19.23 -9.31 19.40
N GLU A 370 -19.52 -10.60 19.19
CA GLU A 370 -18.58 -11.67 19.57
C GLU A 370 -17.29 -11.57 18.77
N ILE A 371 -17.38 -11.21 17.50
CA ILE A 371 -16.20 -10.97 16.66
C ILE A 371 -15.39 -9.81 17.24
N CYS A 372 -16.05 -8.72 17.65
CA CYS A 372 -15.36 -7.58 18.29
C CYS A 372 -14.62 -8.01 19.55
N GLU A 373 -15.22 -8.87 20.37
CA GLU A 373 -14.58 -9.36 21.59
C GLU A 373 -13.28 -10.13 21.28
N ILE A 374 -13.28 -10.92 20.21
CA ILE A 374 -12.07 -11.62 19.80
C ILE A 374 -11.01 -10.60 19.32
N MET A 375 -11.41 -9.66 18.47
CA MET A 375 -10.46 -8.76 17.83
C MET A 375 -9.78 -7.82 18.81
N LYS A 376 -10.51 -7.31 19.82
CA LYS A 376 -9.91 -6.40 20.80
C LYS A 376 -8.86 -7.09 21.69
N ALA A 377 -8.94 -8.41 21.81
CA ALA A 377 -8.01 -9.17 22.65
C ALA A 377 -6.62 -9.29 22.01
N TYR A 378 -6.51 -9.08 20.70
CA TYR A 378 -5.25 -9.21 19.96
C TYR A 378 -4.87 -7.95 19.18
N ASP A 379 -5.73 -6.96 19.17
CA ASP A 379 -5.67 -5.77 18.33
C ASP A 379 -5.64 -6.14 16.84
N VAL A 380 -6.61 -6.96 16.42
CA VAL A 380 -6.87 -7.15 15.00
C VAL A 380 -7.84 -6.04 14.57
N SER A 381 -7.57 -5.41 13.43
CA SER A 381 -8.46 -4.38 12.88
C SER A 381 -9.47 -5.00 11.91
N PHE A 382 -10.66 -4.41 11.84
CA PHE A 382 -11.61 -4.77 10.78
C PHE A 382 -11.20 -4.14 9.45
N SER A 383 -11.31 -4.92 8.38
CA SER A 383 -11.55 -4.44 7.03
C SER A 383 -12.98 -4.91 6.70
N LEU A 384 -13.99 -4.06 6.97
CA LEU A 384 -15.37 -4.47 6.78
C LEU A 384 -15.63 -4.67 5.30
N GLY A 385 -15.91 -5.92 4.92
CA GLY A 385 -15.89 -6.35 3.53
C GLY A 385 -17.06 -5.83 2.70
N ASP A 386 -16.76 -5.45 1.46
CA ASP A 386 -17.76 -5.02 0.49
C ASP A 386 -18.22 -6.20 -0.36
N GLY A 387 -18.93 -7.12 0.26
CA GLY A 387 -19.41 -8.33 -0.39
C GLY A 387 -20.37 -8.08 -1.54
N LEU A 388 -20.97 -6.89 -1.61
CA LEU A 388 -21.90 -6.50 -2.68
C LEU A 388 -21.32 -5.41 -3.56
N ARG A 389 -19.98 -5.30 -3.64
CA ARG A 389 -19.34 -4.32 -4.52
C ARG A 389 -19.68 -4.62 -5.99
N PRO A 390 -19.76 -3.59 -6.85
CA PRO A 390 -20.04 -3.82 -8.27
C PRO A 390 -18.84 -4.50 -8.94
N GLY A 391 -19.13 -5.42 -9.86
CA GLY A 391 -18.12 -6.11 -10.67
C GLY A 391 -18.10 -5.62 -12.11
N SER A 392 -18.84 -4.54 -12.40
CA SER A 392 -18.87 -3.89 -13.71
C SER A 392 -19.26 -2.44 -13.50
N VAL A 393 -18.90 -1.58 -14.45
CA VAL A 393 -19.29 -0.16 -14.36
C VAL A 393 -20.81 0.00 -14.43
N ALA A 394 -21.50 -0.94 -15.07
CA ALA A 394 -22.96 -0.91 -15.15
C ALA A 394 -23.63 -0.98 -13.78
N ASP A 395 -23.02 -1.70 -12.85
CA ASP A 395 -23.61 -1.95 -11.52
C ASP A 395 -23.16 -0.94 -10.46
N ALA A 396 -22.31 0.02 -10.82
CA ALA A 396 -21.71 0.95 -9.87
C ALA A 396 -22.76 1.78 -9.14
N ASN A 397 -22.59 1.96 -7.84
CA ASN A 397 -23.40 2.82 -6.98
C ASN A 397 -24.87 2.42 -6.97
N ASP A 398 -25.14 1.13 -7.11
CA ASP A 398 -26.52 0.65 -7.09
C ASP A 398 -27.05 0.49 -5.66
N ALA A 399 -28.32 0.12 -5.53
CA ALA A 399 -28.97 -0.02 -4.23
C ALA A 399 -28.33 -1.11 -3.37
N ALA A 400 -27.85 -2.21 -3.98
CA ALA A 400 -27.18 -3.29 -3.24
C ALA A 400 -25.88 -2.79 -2.64
N GLN A 401 -25.06 -2.11 -3.42
CA GLN A 401 -23.79 -1.58 -2.93
C GLN A 401 -23.99 -0.58 -1.80
N PHE A 402 -24.87 0.41 -2.01
CA PHE A 402 -25.08 1.47 -1.02
C PHE A 402 -25.83 0.97 0.20
N GLY A 403 -26.72 -0.01 0.05
CA GLY A 403 -27.36 -0.64 1.21
C GLY A 403 -26.34 -1.29 2.12
N GLU A 404 -25.44 -2.10 1.52
CA GLU A 404 -24.35 -2.71 2.29
C GLU A 404 -23.48 -1.65 2.97
N LEU A 405 -23.12 -0.58 2.25
CA LEU A 405 -22.27 0.47 2.78
C LEU A 405 -22.90 1.12 4.02
N GLU A 406 -24.21 1.37 3.99
CA GLU A 406 -24.92 1.93 5.15
C GLU A 406 -24.86 0.98 6.34
N THR A 407 -25.01 -0.32 6.10
CA THR A 407 -24.86 -1.33 7.16
C THR A 407 -23.44 -1.34 7.72
N LEU A 408 -22.43 -1.23 6.84
CA LEU A 408 -21.04 -1.18 7.31
C LEU A 408 -20.80 0.03 8.21
N GLY A 409 -21.47 1.15 7.93
CA GLY A 409 -21.43 2.33 8.81
C GLY A 409 -22.02 2.04 10.18
N GLU A 410 -23.14 1.32 10.26
CA GLU A 410 -23.75 0.92 11.52
C GLU A 410 -22.82 -0.01 12.30
N LEU A 411 -22.21 -0.99 11.63
CA LEU A 411 -21.30 -1.94 12.25
C LEU A 411 -20.03 -1.25 12.76
N THR A 412 -19.58 -0.22 12.07
CA THR A 412 -18.42 0.58 12.48
C THR A 412 -18.66 1.16 13.88
N LYS A 413 -19.84 1.73 14.12
CA LYS A 413 -20.17 2.32 15.40
C LYS A 413 -20.20 1.27 16.51
N ILE A 414 -20.68 0.06 16.20
CA ILE A 414 -20.68 -1.04 17.16
C ILE A 414 -19.23 -1.42 17.52
N ALA A 415 -18.36 -1.59 16.51
CA ALA A 415 -16.96 -1.93 16.73
C ALA A 415 -16.26 -0.87 17.57
N TRP A 416 -16.52 0.41 17.31
CA TRP A 416 -15.92 1.50 18.09
C TRP A 416 -16.32 1.48 19.57
N LYS A 417 -17.52 0.99 19.89
CA LYS A 417 -17.93 0.81 21.30
C LYS A 417 -17.05 -0.20 22.02
N HIS A 418 -16.46 -1.15 21.27
CA HIS A 418 -15.52 -2.13 21.81
C HIS A 418 -14.06 -1.67 21.66
N ASP A 419 -13.82 -0.44 21.21
CA ASP A 419 -12.49 0.09 20.88
C ASP A 419 -11.77 -0.78 19.87
N VAL A 420 -12.49 -1.31 18.87
CA VAL A 420 -11.91 -2.08 17.78
C VAL A 420 -11.75 -1.16 16.58
N GLN A 421 -10.56 -1.18 15.97
CA GLN A 421 -10.24 -0.34 14.83
C GLN A 421 -10.94 -0.85 13.57
N VAL A 422 -11.41 0.07 12.74
CA VAL A 422 -12.20 -0.26 11.54
C VAL A 422 -11.72 0.52 10.34
N MET A 423 -11.52 -0.19 9.22
CA MET A 423 -11.55 0.43 7.90
C MET A 423 -12.63 -0.27 7.06
N ILE A 424 -13.09 0.38 6.02
CA ILE A 424 -14.23 -0.03 5.21
C ILE A 424 -13.74 -0.39 3.82
N GLU A 425 -14.07 -1.57 3.31
CA GLU A 425 -13.75 -1.89 1.92
C GLU A 425 -14.72 -1.21 0.96
N GLY A 426 -14.23 -0.87 -0.22
CA GLY A 426 -14.99 -0.15 -1.22
C GLY A 426 -14.84 -0.71 -2.62
N PRO A 427 -15.48 -0.04 -3.61
CA PRO A 427 -15.82 -0.65 -4.88
C PRO A 427 -14.63 -0.99 -5.76
N GLY A 428 -14.87 -1.97 -6.67
CA GLY A 428 -13.88 -2.39 -7.63
C GLY A 428 -14.11 -1.88 -9.06
N HIS A 429 -15.34 -1.44 -9.42
CA HIS A 429 -15.67 -0.99 -10.77
C HIS A 429 -16.58 0.23 -10.67
N VAL A 430 -16.07 1.41 -10.98
CA VAL A 430 -16.84 2.65 -10.91
C VAL A 430 -16.37 3.57 -12.04
N PRO A 431 -17.26 4.01 -12.94
CA PRO A 431 -16.85 4.97 -13.95
C PRO A 431 -16.53 6.32 -13.32
N MET A 432 -15.70 7.10 -13.99
CA MET A 432 -15.07 8.29 -13.38
C MET A 432 -16.07 9.25 -12.74
N GLN A 433 -17.21 9.48 -13.42
CA GLN A 433 -18.19 10.46 -12.96
C GLN A 433 -18.90 10.07 -11.66
N LEU A 434 -18.83 8.79 -11.26
CA LEU A 434 -19.48 8.30 -10.05
C LEU A 434 -18.52 8.10 -8.86
N ILE A 435 -17.23 8.30 -9.07
CA ILE A 435 -16.22 8.00 -8.03
C ILE A 435 -16.39 8.94 -6.84
N LYS A 436 -16.57 10.23 -7.09
CA LYS A 436 -16.69 11.19 -5.98
C LYS A 436 -17.93 10.92 -5.15
N GLU A 437 -19.07 10.63 -5.79
CA GLU A 437 -20.30 10.25 -5.08
C GLU A 437 -20.08 9.07 -4.17
N ASN A 438 -19.35 8.05 -4.67
CA ASN A 438 -19.05 6.85 -3.90
C ASN A 438 -18.23 7.19 -2.64
N MET A 439 -17.19 8.00 -2.83
CA MET A 439 -16.33 8.41 -1.71
C MET A 439 -17.09 9.25 -0.68
N ASP A 440 -17.89 10.21 -1.15
CA ASP A 440 -18.66 11.08 -0.27
C ASP A 440 -19.68 10.27 0.54
N LYS A 441 -20.32 9.29 -0.08
CA LYS A 441 -21.27 8.40 0.60
C LYS A 441 -20.59 7.64 1.74
N GLN A 442 -19.40 7.12 1.49
CA GLN A 442 -18.66 6.38 2.52
C GLN A 442 -18.27 7.30 3.69
N LEU A 443 -17.76 8.49 3.39
CA LEU A 443 -17.38 9.43 4.45
C LEU A 443 -18.57 9.76 5.35
N GLU A 444 -19.74 9.94 4.75
CA GLU A 444 -20.96 10.26 5.47
C GLU A 444 -21.46 9.06 6.29
N CYS A 445 -21.61 7.89 5.66
CA CYS A 445 -22.17 6.70 6.31
C CYS A 445 -21.28 6.16 7.41
N CYS A 446 -19.98 6.28 7.26
CA CYS A 446 -19.02 5.61 8.13
C CYS A 446 -18.26 6.59 9.03
N ASP A 447 -18.75 7.81 9.19
CA ASP A 447 -18.16 8.83 10.09
C ASP A 447 -16.65 8.98 9.88
N GLU A 448 -16.23 9.05 8.61
CA GLU A 448 -14.84 9.26 8.18
C GLU A 448 -13.89 8.10 8.54
N ALA A 449 -14.40 6.92 8.88
CA ALA A 449 -13.54 5.73 8.98
C ALA A 449 -12.79 5.54 7.66
N PRO A 450 -11.56 5.01 7.68
CA PRO A 450 -10.78 4.90 6.43
C PRO A 450 -11.48 4.04 5.38
N PHE A 451 -11.42 4.48 4.13
CA PHE A 451 -11.88 3.69 2.98
C PHE A 451 -10.70 2.96 2.38
N TYR A 452 -10.93 1.72 1.95
CA TYR A 452 -9.93 0.83 1.36
C TYR A 452 -10.58 0.23 0.12
N THR A 453 -10.18 0.70 -1.07
CA THR A 453 -10.87 0.35 -2.32
C THR A 453 -10.03 -0.56 -3.20
N LEU A 454 -10.70 -1.36 -4.01
CA LEU A 454 -10.07 -2.17 -5.05
C LEU A 454 -10.17 -1.38 -6.36
N GLY A 455 -9.12 -0.65 -6.70
CA GLY A 455 -9.16 0.26 -7.83
C GLY A 455 -9.76 1.61 -7.43
N PRO A 456 -10.90 2.02 -7.99
CA PRO A 456 -11.79 1.25 -8.88
C PRO A 456 -11.39 1.28 -10.36
N LEU A 457 -11.73 0.21 -11.06
CA LEU A 457 -11.60 0.14 -12.51
C LEU A 457 -12.62 1.09 -13.15
N THR A 458 -12.13 1.99 -13.99
CA THR A 458 -12.99 3.06 -14.56
C THR A 458 -13.68 2.65 -15.85
N THR A 459 -13.28 1.53 -16.41
CA THR A 459 -13.89 0.94 -17.61
C THR A 459 -13.62 -0.57 -17.57
N ASP A 460 -14.43 -1.34 -18.29
CA ASP A 460 -14.35 -2.81 -18.28
C ASP A 460 -13.75 -3.39 -19.57
N ILE A 461 -13.17 -2.55 -20.45
CA ILE A 461 -12.84 -2.98 -21.80
C ILE A 461 -11.38 -3.44 -21.98
N ALA A 462 -10.59 -3.51 -20.90
CA ALA A 462 -9.15 -3.66 -21.06
C ALA A 462 -8.56 -4.86 -20.30
N PRO A 463 -9.05 -6.08 -20.53
CA PRO A 463 -8.40 -7.25 -19.90
C PRO A 463 -6.92 -7.31 -20.29
N GLY A 464 -6.06 -7.60 -19.30
CA GLY A 464 -4.62 -7.55 -19.48
C GLY A 464 -4.03 -6.18 -19.15
N TYR A 465 -4.87 -5.16 -19.03
CA TYR A 465 -4.47 -3.78 -18.73
C TYR A 465 -5.25 -3.18 -17.58
N ASP A 466 -5.87 -4.02 -16.75
CA ASP A 466 -6.73 -3.52 -15.67
C ASP A 466 -5.96 -2.87 -14.53
N HIS A 467 -4.65 -3.06 -14.46
CA HIS A 467 -3.82 -2.24 -13.58
C HIS A 467 -3.89 -0.77 -14.00
N ILE A 468 -4.00 -0.50 -15.30
CA ILE A 468 -4.11 0.87 -15.82
C ILE A 468 -5.52 1.43 -15.58
N THR A 469 -6.57 0.69 -15.98
CA THR A 469 -7.95 1.19 -15.81
C THR A 469 -8.25 1.47 -14.35
N SER A 470 -7.74 0.62 -13.46
CA SER A 470 -7.94 0.80 -12.02
C SER A 470 -7.00 1.84 -11.42
N GLY A 471 -5.80 2.00 -11.97
CA GLY A 471 -4.87 3.04 -11.52
C GLY A 471 -5.45 4.44 -11.69
N ILE A 472 -6.21 4.65 -12.78
CA ILE A 472 -6.93 5.91 -13.01
C ILE A 472 -7.91 6.16 -11.86
N GLY A 473 -8.77 5.20 -11.57
CA GLY A 473 -9.78 5.35 -10.52
C GLY A 473 -9.17 5.42 -9.13
N ALA A 474 -8.08 4.66 -8.90
CA ALA A 474 -7.37 4.67 -7.63
C ALA A 474 -6.81 6.06 -7.32
N ALA A 475 -6.19 6.71 -8.31
CA ALA A 475 -5.66 8.06 -8.13
C ALA A 475 -6.80 9.04 -7.81
N MET A 476 -7.93 8.92 -8.51
CA MET A 476 -9.09 9.78 -8.28
C MET A 476 -9.65 9.60 -6.89
N ILE A 477 -9.94 8.36 -6.49
CA ILE A 477 -10.58 8.12 -5.21
C ILE A 477 -9.63 8.42 -4.04
N GLY A 478 -8.32 8.18 -4.23
CA GLY A 478 -7.31 8.57 -3.25
C GLY A 478 -7.32 10.08 -3.03
N TRP A 479 -7.37 10.84 -4.12
CA TRP A 479 -7.48 12.29 -4.05
C TRP A 479 -8.74 12.72 -3.30
N PHE A 480 -9.88 12.07 -3.57
CA PHE A 480 -11.16 12.42 -2.95
C PHE A 480 -11.27 12.00 -1.48
N GLY A 481 -10.37 11.15 -0.97
CA GLY A 481 -10.37 10.82 0.45
C GLY A 481 -10.12 9.38 0.82
N CYS A 482 -9.93 8.47 -0.14
CA CYS A 482 -9.63 7.08 0.17
C CYS A 482 -8.26 6.98 0.85
N ALA A 483 -8.15 6.12 1.85
CA ALA A 483 -6.96 6.02 2.69
C ALA A 483 -5.98 4.96 2.22
N MET A 484 -6.48 3.86 1.63
CA MET A 484 -5.65 2.79 1.12
C MET A 484 -6.23 2.22 -0.15
N LEU A 485 -5.36 1.88 -1.08
CA LEU A 485 -5.73 1.37 -2.40
C LEU A 485 -5.24 -0.08 -2.52
N CYS A 486 -6.16 -0.98 -2.84
CA CYS A 486 -5.79 -2.36 -3.13
C CYS A 486 -5.32 -2.45 -4.57
N TYR A 487 -4.15 -3.02 -4.78
CA TYR A 487 -3.58 -3.07 -6.12
C TYR A 487 -4.39 -4.00 -7.03
N VAL A 488 -4.25 -3.76 -8.33
CA VAL A 488 -4.74 -4.61 -9.40
C VAL A 488 -3.55 -4.91 -10.29
N THR A 489 -3.38 -6.16 -10.68
CA THR A 489 -2.30 -6.59 -11.55
C THR A 489 -2.80 -6.72 -13.00
N PRO A 490 -1.88 -6.87 -13.98
CA PRO A 490 -2.32 -7.15 -15.35
C PRO A 490 -3.14 -8.45 -15.50
N LYS A 491 -3.04 -9.34 -14.51
CA LYS A 491 -3.75 -10.63 -14.53
C LYS A 491 -5.17 -10.57 -13.97
N GLU A 492 -5.65 -9.39 -13.56
CA GLU A 492 -6.99 -9.26 -12.98
C GLU A 492 -8.04 -9.86 -13.90
N HIS A 493 -8.92 -10.67 -13.36
CA HIS A 493 -9.96 -11.43 -14.07
C HIS A 493 -9.41 -12.55 -14.98
N LEU A 494 -8.09 -12.72 -15.08
CA LEU A 494 -7.49 -13.64 -16.06
C LEU A 494 -6.69 -14.77 -15.43
N GLY A 495 -6.02 -14.52 -14.29
CA GLY A 495 -5.19 -15.56 -13.70
C GLY A 495 -4.50 -15.13 -12.43
N LEU A 496 -3.78 -16.08 -11.82
CA LEU A 496 -3.02 -15.82 -10.60
C LEU A 496 -1.74 -15.05 -10.95
N PRO A 497 -1.49 -13.91 -10.29
CA PRO A 497 -0.30 -13.11 -10.63
C PRO A 497 1.01 -13.82 -10.23
N ASN A 498 2.00 -13.69 -11.09
CA ASN A 498 3.36 -14.11 -10.80
C ASN A 498 4.16 -12.93 -10.20
N LYS A 499 5.44 -13.15 -9.94
CA LYS A 499 6.32 -12.14 -9.34
C LYS A 499 6.34 -10.83 -10.13
N ASP A 500 6.46 -10.92 -11.46
CA ASP A 500 6.51 -9.72 -12.31
C ASP A 500 5.18 -8.97 -12.31
N ASP A 501 4.07 -9.71 -12.29
CA ASP A 501 2.74 -9.09 -12.20
C ASP A 501 2.57 -8.34 -10.88
N VAL A 502 3.08 -8.91 -9.79
CA VAL A 502 3.05 -8.26 -8.46
C VAL A 502 3.82 -6.94 -8.53
N LYS A 503 5.03 -6.96 -9.09
CA LYS A 503 5.82 -5.72 -9.25
C LYS A 503 5.06 -4.67 -10.06
N THR A 504 4.50 -5.07 -11.20
CA THR A 504 3.75 -4.14 -12.06
C THR A 504 2.57 -3.52 -11.32
N GLY A 505 1.82 -4.34 -10.59
CA GLY A 505 0.69 -3.83 -9.81
C GLY A 505 1.12 -2.87 -8.70
N ILE A 506 2.17 -3.21 -7.96
CA ILE A 506 2.69 -2.35 -6.89
C ILE A 506 3.15 -1.00 -7.46
N ILE A 507 3.95 -1.02 -8.52
CA ILE A 507 4.46 0.21 -9.14
C ILE A 507 3.29 1.08 -9.63
N THR A 508 2.32 0.47 -10.32
CA THR A 508 1.13 1.19 -10.79
C THR A 508 0.42 1.90 -9.63
N TYR A 509 0.25 1.19 -8.52
CA TYR A 509 -0.48 1.76 -7.40
C TYR A 509 0.33 2.74 -6.57
N LYS A 510 1.66 2.61 -6.54
CA LYS A 510 2.52 3.66 -5.97
C LYS A 510 2.40 4.95 -6.79
N ILE A 511 2.26 4.83 -8.12
CA ILE A 511 2.02 6.00 -8.98
C ILE A 511 0.67 6.64 -8.61
N ALA A 512 -0.38 5.83 -8.50
CA ALA A 512 -1.72 6.35 -8.17
C ALA A 512 -1.75 7.03 -6.80
N ALA A 513 -1.16 6.39 -5.78
CA ALA A 513 -1.12 6.92 -4.42
C ALA A 513 -0.32 8.21 -4.37
N HIS A 514 0.83 8.26 -5.04
CA HIS A 514 1.67 9.45 -5.08
C HIS A 514 0.96 10.62 -5.77
N ALA A 515 0.29 10.34 -6.90
CA ALA A 515 -0.49 11.37 -7.61
C ALA A 515 -1.58 11.94 -6.70
N ALA A 516 -2.25 11.08 -5.94
CA ALA A 516 -3.27 11.52 -4.99
C ALA A 516 -2.66 12.39 -3.88
N ASP A 517 -1.50 12.00 -3.35
CA ASP A 517 -0.82 12.77 -2.31
C ASP A 517 -0.40 14.16 -2.80
N LEU A 518 0.08 14.25 -4.05
CA LEU A 518 0.38 15.54 -4.69
C LEU A 518 -0.89 16.39 -4.77
N ALA A 519 -1.95 15.81 -5.26
CA ALA A 519 -3.22 16.52 -5.48
C ALA A 519 -3.83 17.01 -4.17
N LYS A 520 -3.69 16.23 -3.10
CA LYS A 520 -4.19 16.62 -1.76
C LYS A 520 -3.32 17.71 -1.12
N GLY A 521 -2.08 17.86 -1.56
CA GLY A 521 -1.18 18.87 -1.01
C GLY A 521 -0.46 18.41 0.26
N HIS A 522 -0.19 17.13 0.42
CA HIS A 522 0.62 16.66 1.56
C HIS A 522 1.97 17.37 1.56
N PRO A 523 2.37 18.01 2.68
CA PRO A 523 3.65 18.71 2.70
C PRO A 523 4.81 17.78 2.34
N GLY A 524 5.65 18.25 1.42
CA GLY A 524 6.81 17.50 0.96
C GLY A 524 6.56 16.50 -0.14
N ALA A 525 5.29 16.27 -0.52
CA ALA A 525 4.98 15.26 -1.54
C ALA A 525 5.64 15.56 -2.89
N GLN A 526 5.87 16.84 -3.22
CA GLN A 526 6.41 17.23 -4.51
C GLN A 526 7.94 17.23 -4.55
N ILE A 527 8.62 17.02 -3.43
CA ILE A 527 10.09 17.09 -3.36
C ILE A 527 10.74 16.13 -4.35
N ARG A 528 10.26 14.89 -4.37
CA ARG A 528 10.84 13.86 -5.25
C ARG A 528 10.61 14.19 -6.72
N ASP A 529 9.41 14.69 -7.06
CA ASP A 529 9.09 15.10 -8.43
C ASP A 529 10.01 16.22 -8.89
N ASN A 530 10.21 17.24 -8.04
CA ASN A 530 11.06 18.36 -8.38
C ASN A 530 12.51 17.93 -8.57
N ALA A 531 13.01 17.07 -7.68
CA ALA A 531 14.37 16.56 -7.76
C ALA A 531 14.59 15.76 -9.05
N LEU A 532 13.64 14.89 -9.39
CA LEU A 532 13.74 14.07 -10.60
C LEU A 532 13.69 14.94 -11.86
N SER A 533 12.79 15.92 -11.90
CA SER A 533 12.67 16.81 -13.05
C SER A 533 13.93 17.65 -13.24
N LYS A 534 14.53 18.11 -12.14
CA LYS A 534 15.81 18.83 -12.21
C LYS A 534 16.90 17.93 -12.77
N ALA A 535 16.98 16.68 -12.27
CA ALA A 535 17.96 15.70 -12.76
C ALA A 535 17.78 15.45 -14.26
N ARG A 536 16.51 15.35 -14.70
CA ARG A 536 16.19 15.13 -16.12
C ARG A 536 16.66 16.31 -16.98
N PHE A 537 16.40 17.52 -16.56
CA PHE A 537 16.82 18.71 -17.30
C PHE A 537 18.36 18.80 -17.41
N GLU A 538 19.05 18.39 -16.34
CA GLU A 538 20.51 18.48 -16.26
C GLU A 538 21.21 17.25 -16.83
N PHE A 539 20.47 16.29 -17.38
CA PHE A 539 21.01 15.05 -17.94
C PHE A 539 21.80 14.23 -16.90
N ARG A 540 21.42 14.34 -15.63
CA ARG A 540 21.96 13.48 -14.59
C ARG A 540 21.19 12.17 -14.59
N TRP A 541 21.50 11.30 -15.57
CA TRP A 541 20.73 10.08 -15.85
C TRP A 541 20.65 9.15 -14.65
N GLU A 542 21.78 8.95 -13.96
CA GLU A 542 21.76 8.06 -12.80
C GLU A 542 20.80 8.56 -11.72
N ASP A 543 20.82 9.88 -11.43
CA ASP A 543 19.89 10.47 -10.47
C ASP A 543 18.44 10.29 -10.94
N GLN A 544 18.19 10.52 -12.23
CA GLN A 544 16.84 10.35 -12.77
C GLN A 544 16.32 8.94 -12.55
N PHE A 545 17.16 7.92 -12.82
CA PHE A 545 16.76 6.53 -12.61
C PHE A 545 16.52 6.25 -11.13
N ASN A 546 17.44 6.68 -10.28
CA ASN A 546 17.41 6.32 -8.86
C ASN A 546 16.33 7.07 -8.07
N LEU A 547 15.88 8.22 -8.56
CA LEU A 547 14.74 8.93 -8.00
C LEU A 547 13.40 8.33 -8.44
N GLY A 548 13.41 7.53 -9.50
CA GLY A 548 12.20 6.87 -10.00
C GLY A 548 11.73 5.75 -9.08
N LEU A 549 10.47 5.35 -9.24
CA LEU A 549 9.90 4.23 -8.49
C LEU A 549 10.52 2.90 -8.92
N ASP A 550 10.97 2.80 -10.17
CA ASP A 550 11.53 1.57 -10.72
C ASP A 550 12.81 1.91 -11.49
N PRO A 551 13.93 2.05 -10.78
CA PRO A 551 15.21 2.40 -11.44
C PRO A 551 15.65 1.38 -12.48
N ASP A 552 15.36 0.10 -12.25
CA ASP A 552 15.81 -0.97 -13.16
C ASP A 552 15.16 -0.83 -14.52
N THR A 553 13.84 -0.61 -14.55
CA THR A 553 13.11 -0.45 -15.82
C THR A 553 13.51 0.84 -16.52
N ALA A 554 13.67 1.93 -15.76
CA ALA A 554 14.07 3.21 -16.34
C ALA A 554 15.43 3.10 -17.03
N ARG A 555 16.40 2.48 -16.35
CA ARG A 555 17.74 2.28 -16.92
C ARG A 555 17.68 1.40 -18.17
N ALA A 556 16.96 0.29 -18.11
CA ALA A 556 16.89 -0.64 -19.22
C ALA A 556 16.30 0.04 -20.46
N PHE A 557 15.22 0.80 -20.30
CA PHE A 557 14.58 1.48 -21.43
C PHE A 557 15.48 2.57 -22.03
N HIS A 558 16.17 3.32 -21.18
CA HIS A 558 17.09 4.35 -21.64
C HIS A 558 18.23 3.74 -22.46
N ASP A 559 18.82 2.65 -21.96
CA ASP A 559 20.03 2.09 -22.52
C ASP A 559 19.80 1.22 -23.76
N GLU A 560 18.62 0.63 -23.93
CA GLU A 560 18.39 -0.39 -24.98
C GLU A 560 18.55 0.13 -26.41
N THR A 561 18.34 1.43 -26.62
CA THR A 561 18.44 2.01 -27.96
C THR A 561 19.71 2.82 -28.18
N LEU A 562 20.64 2.78 -27.20
CA LEU A 562 21.91 3.50 -27.29
C LEU A 562 23.04 2.49 -27.51
N PRO A 563 23.65 2.49 -28.71
CA PRO A 563 24.60 1.42 -29.07
C PRO A 563 25.95 1.47 -28.37
N LYS A 564 26.33 2.62 -27.79
CA LYS A 564 27.64 2.79 -27.17
C LYS A 564 27.48 3.30 -25.73
N ASP A 565 28.34 2.86 -24.83
CA ASP A 565 28.31 3.29 -23.45
C ASP A 565 28.48 4.81 -23.29
N SER A 566 29.29 5.43 -24.14
CA SER A 566 29.47 6.88 -24.12
C SER A 566 28.19 7.64 -24.44
N ALA A 567 27.29 7.05 -25.22
CA ALA A 567 26.01 7.67 -25.56
C ALA A 567 25.02 7.61 -24.39
N LYS A 568 25.20 6.64 -23.48
CA LYS A 568 24.30 6.43 -22.34
C LYS A 568 24.37 7.54 -21.30
N VAL A 569 25.48 8.31 -21.30
CA VAL A 569 25.65 9.46 -20.39
C VAL A 569 25.55 10.79 -21.13
N ALA A 570 25.11 10.78 -22.38
CA ALA A 570 25.07 11.99 -23.20
C ALA A 570 23.93 12.93 -22.81
N HIS A 571 24.00 14.16 -23.32
CA HIS A 571 22.98 15.19 -23.06
C HIS A 571 21.80 15.08 -24.03
N PHE A 572 21.35 13.87 -24.31
CA PHE A 572 20.16 13.56 -25.08
C PHE A 572 19.82 12.09 -24.89
N CYS A 573 18.61 11.70 -25.27
CA CYS A 573 18.23 10.29 -25.32
C CYS A 573 17.85 9.93 -26.76
N SER A 574 17.56 8.65 -27.00
CA SER A 574 17.25 8.17 -28.34
C SER A 574 15.95 8.76 -28.91
N MET A 575 15.05 9.24 -28.05
CA MET A 575 13.76 9.78 -28.53
C MET A 575 13.95 11.03 -29.41
N CYS A 576 14.77 12.00 -28.95
CA CYS A 576 14.99 13.25 -29.67
C CYS A 576 16.29 13.26 -30.49
N GLY A 577 17.28 12.51 -30.03
CA GLY A 577 18.62 12.57 -30.61
C GLY A 577 19.35 13.86 -30.26
N PRO A 578 20.56 14.05 -30.77
CA PRO A 578 21.43 15.13 -30.30
C PRO A 578 21.03 16.53 -30.76
N LYS A 579 20.18 16.65 -31.80
CA LYS A 579 19.87 17.97 -32.39
C LYS A 579 18.50 18.53 -32.00
N PHE A 580 17.62 17.68 -31.47
CA PHE A 580 16.22 18.07 -31.24
C PHE A 580 15.77 18.00 -29.78
N CYS A 581 16.71 17.83 -28.87
CA CYS A 581 16.35 17.77 -27.44
C CYS A 581 15.96 19.17 -26.92
N SER A 582 14.70 19.31 -26.53
CA SER A 582 14.18 20.61 -26.06
C SER A 582 14.92 21.14 -24.83
N MET A 583 15.35 20.25 -23.94
CA MET A 583 16.09 20.66 -22.74
C MET A 583 17.47 21.22 -23.10
N LYS A 584 18.14 20.60 -24.07
CA LYS A 584 19.42 21.12 -24.56
C LYS A 584 19.25 22.49 -25.20
N ILE A 585 18.23 22.62 -26.06
CA ILE A 585 17.95 23.88 -26.75
C ILE A 585 17.62 24.97 -25.71
N THR A 586 16.83 24.65 -24.68
CA THR A 586 16.52 25.60 -23.61
C THR A 586 17.79 26.06 -22.88
N GLN A 587 18.72 25.15 -22.61
CA GLN A 587 19.98 25.55 -22.00
C GLN A 587 20.80 26.48 -22.91
N GLU A 588 20.76 26.21 -24.21
CA GLU A 588 21.41 27.09 -25.17
C GLU A 588 20.83 28.52 -25.13
N VAL A 589 19.50 28.62 -24.92
CA VAL A 589 18.85 29.95 -24.74
C VAL A 589 19.35 30.64 -23.45
N ARG A 590 19.49 29.87 -22.37
CA ARG A 590 20.01 30.41 -21.11
C ARG A 590 21.45 30.89 -21.27
N ASP A 591 22.27 30.12 -21.95
CA ASP A 591 23.66 30.46 -22.22
C ASP A 591 23.75 31.73 -23.06
N TYR A 592 22.90 31.83 -24.08
CA TYR A 592 22.81 33.03 -24.91
C TYR A 592 22.45 34.25 -24.07
N ALA A 593 21.46 34.12 -23.20
CA ALA A 593 21.05 35.22 -22.31
C ALA A 593 22.23 35.71 -21.44
N LYS A 594 22.96 34.74 -20.87
CA LYS A 594 24.10 35.05 -20.01
C LYS A 594 25.22 35.75 -20.79
N GLU A 595 25.54 35.23 -21.99
CA GLU A 595 26.60 35.77 -22.84
C GLU A 595 26.29 37.20 -23.30
N ASN A 596 25.00 37.53 -23.44
CA ASN A 596 24.57 38.83 -23.91
C ASN A 596 24.15 39.76 -22.78
N GLY A 597 24.50 39.40 -21.51
CA GLY A 597 24.26 40.26 -20.36
C GLY A 597 22.80 40.41 -19.98
N LEU A 598 21.96 39.47 -20.39
CA LEU A 598 20.55 39.47 -20.06
C LEU A 598 20.37 38.72 -18.72
N SER A 599 19.48 39.24 -17.87
CA SER A 599 19.40 38.77 -16.50
C SER A 599 18.74 37.37 -16.39
N ASP A 600 17.91 36.98 -17.36
CA ASP A 600 17.19 35.71 -17.31
C ASP A 600 16.62 35.33 -18.67
N GLU A 601 16.03 34.15 -18.73
CA GLU A 601 15.43 33.60 -19.95
C GLU A 601 14.31 34.48 -20.51
N SER A 602 13.54 35.11 -19.62
CA SER A 602 12.41 35.95 -20.03
C SER A 602 12.89 37.12 -20.86
N LYS A 603 13.97 37.75 -20.41
CA LYS A 603 14.56 38.88 -21.15
C LYS A 603 15.20 38.44 -22.46
N ALA A 604 15.79 37.25 -22.48
CA ALA A 604 16.36 36.71 -23.72
C ALA A 604 15.25 36.45 -24.75
N ILE A 605 14.13 35.87 -24.31
CA ILE A 605 12.97 35.61 -25.14
C ILE A 605 12.38 36.92 -25.65
N GLU A 606 12.23 37.91 -24.75
CA GLU A 606 11.71 39.24 -25.13
C GLU A 606 12.60 39.89 -26.16
N ALA A 607 13.92 39.88 -25.94
CA ALA A 607 14.86 40.44 -26.88
C ALA A 607 14.78 39.73 -28.24
N GLY A 608 14.69 38.41 -28.24
CA GLY A 608 14.52 37.61 -29.46
C GLY A 608 13.22 37.94 -30.19
N PHE A 609 12.12 38.12 -29.46
CA PHE A 609 10.86 38.52 -30.08
C PHE A 609 10.93 39.90 -30.67
N GLN A 610 11.59 40.85 -30.00
CA GLN A 610 11.75 42.19 -30.51
C GLN A 610 12.61 42.21 -31.79
N GLU A 611 13.68 41.43 -31.80
CA GLU A 611 14.53 41.28 -32.98
C GLU A 611 13.76 40.69 -34.14
N GLN A 612 13.01 39.62 -33.92
CA GLN A 612 12.23 38.98 -34.96
C GLN A 612 11.08 39.87 -35.46
N ALA A 613 10.49 40.63 -34.55
CA ALA A 613 9.42 41.57 -34.93
C ALA A 613 9.99 42.71 -35.80
N ALA A 614 11.17 43.22 -35.45
CA ALA A 614 11.85 44.24 -36.25
C ALA A 614 12.18 43.67 -37.64
N ARG A 615 12.76 42.49 -37.70
CA ARG A 615 13.11 41.83 -38.94
C ARG A 615 11.89 41.59 -39.80
N PHE A 616 10.78 41.14 -39.21
CA PHE A 616 9.51 40.91 -39.91
C PHE A 616 9.01 42.19 -40.55
N LYS A 617 9.07 43.31 -39.81
CA LYS A 617 8.66 44.61 -40.37
C LYS A 617 9.57 45.07 -41.50
N ASP A 618 10.88 44.89 -41.33
CA ASP A 618 11.87 45.28 -42.37
C ASP A 618 11.70 44.45 -43.65
N GLU A 619 11.23 43.24 -43.50
CA GLU A 619 11.00 42.33 -44.66
C GLU A 619 9.60 42.45 -45.26
N GLY A 620 8.86 43.49 -44.88
CA GLY A 620 7.58 43.84 -45.51
C GLY A 620 6.36 43.15 -44.92
N SER A 621 6.48 42.57 -43.69
CA SER A 621 5.39 42.00 -42.93
C SER A 621 4.67 40.83 -43.67
N VAL A 622 5.44 39.98 -44.37
CA VAL A 622 4.92 38.85 -45.12
C VAL A 622 5.18 37.55 -44.33
N ILE A 623 4.11 36.83 -43.98
CA ILE A 623 4.21 35.60 -43.20
C ILE A 623 4.67 34.41 -44.04
N TYR A 624 4.22 34.34 -45.30
CA TYR A 624 4.55 33.23 -46.17
C TYR A 624 5.42 33.73 -47.33
N ARG A 625 6.51 33.04 -47.54
CA ARG A 625 7.41 33.35 -48.67
C ARG A 625 7.39 32.20 -49.66
N GLN A 626 7.43 32.52 -50.90
CA GLN A 626 7.67 31.50 -51.95
C GLN A 626 9.15 31.12 -51.88
N VAL A 627 9.42 29.82 -51.80
CA VAL A 627 10.78 29.27 -51.79
C VAL A 627 11.34 29.25 -53.19
#